data_1297a6eed4f4a17de63eec5323638ce0
#
_entry.id   1297a6eed4f4a17de63eec5323638ce0
#
_cell.length_a   1.000
_cell.length_b   1.000
_cell.length_c   1.000
_cell.angle_alpha   90.00
_cell.angle_beta   90.00
_cell.angle_gamma   90.00
#
_symmetry.space_group_name_H-M   'P 1'
#
loop_
_entity.id
_entity.type
_entity.pdbx_description
1 polymer ?
#
loop_
_entity_poly.entity_id
_entity_poly.type
_entity_poly.pdbx_seq_one_letter_code
_entity_poly.pdbx_strand_id
1 'polypeptide(L)'
;SIGHWPDINRREAAQKARQLRRQYDLVPPRGYTFNDAYALWKSLKKGEIVSYRSERLRLEKYVLPKLRLKQIDQITAPMIINLLKPIELTGKRATMKRCLMRTKEIFDLAVCAGYVHHNPINGLSRLFKPPKKKPRPSIPWQSLPEVLSVMEEKAPKRIKHIFLLSLYSMLRPGEVAKLRWDWIENNTLTIPAEEMKMRRVHRVPLTAFATDLLREIKSDTKHKRSVFIFPGQKSYNHVNSQTLTNYMRSQDFFKDRLVPHGLRSIARSWLADQGISYEIAESCLAHVVGDSVSRAYQRSDFLEARKEVMEQWSSFIRACAQSSQENDENPDLSANPTD
;
A
#
# COMPACT_ATOMS: atom_id res chain seq x y z
N SER A 1 -33.44 32.17 -17.45
CA SER A 1 -34.90 31.89 -17.34
C SER A 1 -35.45 31.61 -18.70
N ILE A 2 -36.37 30.63 -18.84
CA ILE A 2 -37.07 30.28 -20.07
C ILE A 2 -38.46 30.97 -20.17
N GLY A 3 -38.88 31.67 -19.16
CA GLY A 3 -40.17 32.38 -19.02
C GLY A 3 -40.86 32.09 -17.69
N HIS A 4 -41.95 32.81 -17.40
CA HIS A 4 -42.74 32.66 -16.17
C HIS A 4 -44.17 32.16 -16.51
N TRP A 5 -44.74 31.41 -15.59
CA TRP A 5 -46.16 31.07 -15.65
C TRP A 5 -46.99 32.29 -15.20
N PRO A 6 -48.11 32.65 -15.93
CA PRO A 6 -48.77 31.93 -17.01
C PRO A 6 -48.31 32.32 -18.44
N ASP A 7 -47.32 33.17 -18.61
CA ASP A 7 -46.87 33.70 -19.93
C ASP A 7 -46.45 32.63 -20.92
N ILE A 8 -45.95 31.50 -20.42
CA ILE A 8 -45.67 30.32 -21.26
C ILE A 8 -46.26 29.07 -20.58
N ASN A 9 -46.88 28.22 -21.41
CA ASN A 9 -47.39 26.96 -20.93
C ASN A 9 -46.27 25.91 -20.85
N ARG A 10 -46.55 24.77 -20.16
CA ARG A 10 -45.59 23.69 -19.93
C ARG A 10 -44.98 23.12 -21.21
N ARG A 11 -45.76 23.08 -22.29
CA ARG A 11 -45.33 22.55 -23.61
C ARG A 11 -44.37 23.51 -24.28
N GLU A 12 -44.63 24.80 -24.27
CA GLU A 12 -43.79 25.87 -24.80
C GLU A 12 -42.51 26.01 -23.99
N ALA A 13 -42.57 25.94 -22.66
CA ALA A 13 -41.41 25.93 -21.80
C ALA A 13 -40.48 24.73 -22.11
N ALA A 14 -41.05 23.55 -22.30
CA ALA A 14 -40.28 22.35 -22.70
C ALA A 14 -39.66 22.47 -24.08
N GLN A 15 -40.37 23.08 -25.04
CA GLN A 15 -39.86 23.33 -26.39
C GLN A 15 -38.71 24.34 -26.39
N LYS A 16 -38.90 25.45 -25.64
CA LYS A 16 -37.86 26.50 -25.49
C LYS A 16 -36.61 25.99 -24.75
N ALA A 17 -36.80 25.15 -23.74
CA ALA A 17 -35.69 24.47 -23.07
C ALA A 17 -34.91 23.53 -23.99
N ARG A 18 -35.61 22.79 -24.88
CA ARG A 18 -34.96 21.93 -25.90
C ARG A 18 -34.19 22.77 -26.93
N GLN A 19 -34.76 23.92 -27.33
CA GLN A 19 -34.13 24.84 -28.30
C GLN A 19 -32.84 25.44 -27.72
N LEU A 20 -32.91 25.96 -26.49
CA LEU A 20 -31.73 26.48 -25.76
C LEU A 20 -30.66 25.41 -25.56
N ARG A 21 -31.04 24.18 -25.21
CA ARG A 21 -30.07 23.06 -25.09
C ARG A 21 -29.34 22.78 -26.40
N ARG A 22 -30.03 22.87 -27.55
CA ARG A 22 -29.42 22.72 -28.88
C ARG A 22 -28.52 23.90 -29.22
N GLN A 23 -28.95 25.12 -28.91
CA GLN A 23 -28.25 26.37 -29.25
C GLN A 23 -26.91 26.51 -28.52
N TYR A 24 -26.85 26.01 -27.29
CA TYR A 24 -25.63 26.09 -26.42
C TYR A 24 -24.84 24.81 -26.37
N ASP A 25 -25.07 23.85 -27.28
CA ASP A 25 -24.42 22.52 -27.26
C ASP A 25 -24.43 21.83 -25.86
N LEU A 26 -25.48 22.13 -25.06
CA LEU A 26 -25.67 21.55 -23.74
C LEU A 26 -26.13 20.08 -23.78
N VAL A 27 -26.39 19.57 -24.97
CA VAL A 27 -26.66 18.15 -25.23
C VAL A 27 -25.36 17.52 -25.65
N PRO A 28 -24.80 16.58 -24.87
CA PRO A 28 -23.60 15.87 -25.29
C PRO A 28 -23.85 15.22 -26.65
N PRO A 29 -22.84 15.22 -27.55
CA PRO A 29 -22.99 14.57 -28.86
C PRO A 29 -23.42 13.13 -28.66
N ARG A 30 -24.46 12.69 -29.40
CA ARG A 30 -24.93 11.29 -29.35
C ARG A 30 -23.79 10.38 -29.74
N GLY A 31 -23.39 9.47 -28.84
CA GLY A 31 -22.48 8.42 -29.23
C GLY A 31 -21.25 8.19 -28.32
N TYR A 32 -21.05 8.91 -27.22
CA TYR A 32 -19.96 8.59 -26.32
C TYR A 32 -20.23 7.31 -25.54
N THR A 33 -19.28 6.39 -25.57
CA THR A 33 -19.34 5.14 -24.81
C THR A 33 -18.66 5.30 -23.45
N PHE A 34 -18.89 4.36 -22.54
CA PHE A 34 -18.11 4.28 -21.30
C PHE A 34 -16.60 4.13 -21.57
N ASN A 35 -16.22 3.48 -22.70
CA ASN A 35 -14.82 3.35 -23.09
C ASN A 35 -14.17 4.71 -23.42
N ASP A 36 -14.92 5.65 -23.98
CA ASP A 36 -14.39 6.99 -24.29
C ASP A 36 -14.12 7.77 -23.00
N ALA A 37 -15.05 7.74 -22.05
CA ALA A 37 -14.84 8.31 -20.72
C ALA A 37 -13.71 7.62 -19.94
N TYR A 38 -13.57 6.29 -20.08
CA TYR A 38 -12.46 5.56 -19.50
C TYR A 38 -11.11 5.93 -20.15
N ALA A 39 -11.09 6.17 -21.47
CA ALA A 39 -9.89 6.63 -22.17
C ALA A 39 -9.45 8.02 -21.68
N LEU A 40 -10.41 8.93 -21.47
CA LEU A 40 -10.17 10.23 -20.84
C LEU A 40 -9.60 10.08 -19.42
N TRP A 41 -10.21 9.23 -18.60
CA TRP A 41 -9.70 8.93 -17.25
C TRP A 41 -8.27 8.39 -17.30
N LYS A 42 -7.95 7.49 -18.25
CA LYS A 42 -6.60 6.95 -18.41
C LYS A 42 -5.57 8.01 -18.74
N SER A 43 -5.89 8.93 -19.64
CA SER A 43 -4.98 9.99 -20.06
C SER A 43 -4.67 10.96 -18.92
N LEU A 44 -5.68 11.33 -18.14
CA LEU A 44 -5.53 12.28 -17.02
C LEU A 44 -4.90 11.66 -15.79
N LYS A 45 -5.18 10.36 -15.51
CA LYS A 45 -4.74 9.73 -14.27
C LYS A 45 -3.43 8.95 -14.37
N LYS A 46 -2.90 8.77 -15.57
CA LYS A 46 -1.59 8.19 -15.79
C LYS A 46 -0.51 9.15 -15.25
N GLY A 47 0.24 8.69 -14.23
CA GLY A 47 1.26 9.51 -13.54
C GLY A 47 0.77 10.23 -12.30
N GLU A 48 -0.52 10.57 -12.18
CA GLU A 48 -1.08 11.19 -10.97
C GLU A 48 -1.32 10.18 -9.83
N ILE A 49 -1.82 8.98 -10.17
CA ILE A 49 -2.19 7.97 -9.18
C ILE A 49 -1.02 7.00 -9.00
N VAL A 50 -0.43 6.97 -7.81
CA VAL A 50 0.66 6.04 -7.45
C VAL A 50 0.30 4.58 -7.73
N SER A 51 -0.96 4.20 -7.51
CA SER A 51 -1.47 2.85 -7.75
C SER A 51 -2.16 2.68 -9.12
N TYR A 52 -1.89 3.54 -10.10
CA TYR A 52 -2.57 3.58 -11.39
C TYR A 52 -2.67 2.20 -12.06
N ARG A 53 -1.55 1.46 -12.15
CA ARG A 53 -1.53 0.12 -12.77
C ARG A 53 -2.55 -0.83 -12.12
N SER A 54 -2.63 -0.86 -10.80
CA SER A 54 -3.55 -1.75 -10.08
C SER A 54 -5.00 -1.28 -10.17
N GLU A 55 -5.25 0.02 -10.19
CA GLU A 55 -6.59 0.58 -10.41
C GLU A 55 -7.08 0.29 -11.82
N ARG A 56 -6.24 0.49 -12.83
CA ARG A 56 -6.51 0.17 -14.23
C ARG A 56 -6.88 -1.30 -14.41
N LEU A 57 -6.03 -2.22 -13.94
CA LEU A 57 -6.27 -3.67 -14.06
C LEU A 57 -7.57 -4.09 -13.35
N ARG A 58 -7.92 -3.43 -12.26
CA ARG A 58 -9.18 -3.69 -11.53
C ARG A 58 -10.39 -3.26 -12.35
N LEU A 59 -10.37 -2.07 -12.96
CA LEU A 59 -11.41 -1.61 -13.85
C LEU A 59 -11.55 -2.50 -15.08
N GLU A 60 -10.43 -2.89 -15.70
CA GLU A 60 -10.39 -3.79 -16.86
C GLU A 60 -10.96 -5.18 -16.53
N LYS A 61 -10.75 -5.67 -15.32
CA LYS A 61 -11.25 -6.97 -14.88
C LYS A 61 -12.74 -6.97 -14.51
N TYR A 62 -13.20 -5.95 -13.82
CA TYR A 62 -14.52 -6.00 -13.16
C TYR A 62 -15.55 -5.06 -13.80
N VAL A 63 -15.15 -3.94 -14.38
CA VAL A 63 -16.06 -2.88 -14.85
C VAL A 63 -16.19 -2.89 -16.38
N LEU A 64 -15.07 -2.84 -17.09
CA LEU A 64 -15.07 -2.75 -18.55
C LEU A 64 -15.79 -3.89 -19.27
N PRO A 65 -15.71 -5.17 -18.83
CA PRO A 65 -16.41 -6.25 -19.54
C PRO A 65 -17.93 -6.04 -19.63
N LYS A 66 -18.50 -5.27 -18.71
CA LYS A 66 -19.95 -5.01 -18.63
C LYS A 66 -20.37 -3.66 -19.21
N LEU A 67 -19.47 -2.65 -19.19
CA LEU A 67 -19.84 -1.26 -19.53
C LEU A 67 -19.17 -0.74 -20.80
N ARG A 68 -18.05 -1.30 -21.23
CA ARG A 68 -17.15 -0.76 -22.24
C ARG A 68 -17.88 -0.19 -23.48
N LEU A 69 -18.82 -0.97 -24.05
CA LEU A 69 -19.52 -0.63 -25.30
C LEU A 69 -20.87 0.06 -25.05
N LYS A 70 -21.25 0.28 -23.80
CA LYS A 70 -22.53 0.95 -23.52
C LYS A 70 -22.40 2.45 -23.72
N GLN A 71 -23.44 3.05 -24.29
CA GLN A 71 -23.57 4.50 -24.33
C GLN A 71 -23.59 5.01 -22.90
N ILE A 72 -22.75 6.02 -22.60
CA ILE A 72 -22.50 6.43 -21.23
C ILE A 72 -23.73 7.09 -20.59
N ASP A 73 -24.57 7.75 -21.38
CA ASP A 73 -25.83 8.37 -21.00
C ASP A 73 -26.93 7.34 -20.67
N GLN A 74 -26.78 6.10 -21.15
CA GLN A 74 -27.73 4.99 -20.88
C GLN A 74 -27.33 4.15 -19.65
N ILE A 75 -26.18 4.41 -19.06
CA ILE A 75 -25.75 3.66 -17.87
C ILE A 75 -26.48 4.22 -16.64
N THR A 76 -27.20 3.35 -15.96
CA THR A 76 -28.03 3.70 -14.80
C THR A 76 -27.44 3.18 -13.49
N ALA A 77 -27.87 3.75 -12.37
CA ALA A 77 -27.49 3.29 -11.03
C ALA A 77 -27.76 1.78 -10.80
N PRO A 78 -28.93 1.21 -11.16
CA PRO A 78 -29.19 -0.21 -11.07
C PRO A 78 -28.18 -1.08 -11.82
N MET A 79 -27.72 -0.65 -13.00
CA MET A 79 -26.72 -1.39 -13.77
C MET A 79 -25.39 -1.47 -13.03
N ILE A 80 -24.96 -0.38 -12.38
CA ILE A 80 -23.75 -0.34 -11.57
C ILE A 80 -23.90 -1.20 -10.30
N ILE A 81 -25.07 -1.16 -9.64
CA ILE A 81 -25.36 -2.01 -8.48
C ILE A 81 -25.24 -3.49 -8.87
N ASN A 82 -25.89 -3.90 -9.97
CA ASN A 82 -25.86 -5.28 -10.47
C ASN A 82 -24.45 -5.74 -10.89
N LEU A 83 -23.61 -4.80 -11.35
CA LEU A 83 -22.20 -5.06 -11.65
C LEU A 83 -21.38 -5.30 -10.38
N LEU A 84 -21.61 -4.49 -9.33
CA LEU A 84 -20.77 -4.48 -8.14
C LEU A 84 -21.19 -5.51 -7.08
N LYS A 85 -22.48 -5.84 -6.99
CA LYS A 85 -23.03 -6.77 -6.01
C LYS A 85 -22.39 -8.17 -6.03
N PRO A 86 -22.11 -8.80 -7.18
CA PRO A 86 -21.37 -10.06 -7.22
C PRO A 86 -19.97 -9.96 -6.61
N ILE A 87 -19.27 -8.81 -6.76
CA ILE A 87 -17.95 -8.60 -6.15
C ILE A 87 -18.09 -8.51 -4.63
N GLU A 88 -19.12 -7.86 -4.13
CA GLU A 88 -19.41 -7.79 -2.69
C GLU A 88 -19.70 -9.17 -2.10
N LEU A 89 -20.51 -9.98 -2.79
CA LEU A 89 -20.90 -11.34 -2.34
C LEU A 89 -19.68 -12.28 -2.25
N THR A 90 -18.65 -12.10 -3.09
CA THR A 90 -17.39 -12.86 -2.95
C THR A 90 -16.52 -12.39 -1.75
N GLY A 91 -17.01 -11.51 -0.88
CA GLY A 91 -16.26 -10.97 0.26
C GLY A 91 -15.22 -9.90 -0.11
N LYS A 92 -15.04 -9.58 -1.38
CA LYS A 92 -14.02 -8.62 -1.87
C LYS A 92 -14.51 -7.16 -1.78
N ARG A 93 -15.06 -6.78 -0.62
CA ARG A 93 -15.63 -5.42 -0.40
C ARG A 93 -14.66 -4.29 -0.69
N ALA A 94 -13.37 -4.45 -0.37
CA ALA A 94 -12.36 -3.43 -0.67
C ALA A 94 -12.17 -3.26 -2.19
N THR A 95 -12.20 -4.34 -2.96
CA THR A 95 -12.15 -4.31 -4.43
C THR A 95 -13.40 -3.64 -4.99
N MET A 96 -14.58 -4.02 -4.52
CA MET A 96 -15.86 -3.42 -4.90
C MET A 96 -15.86 -1.90 -4.65
N LYS A 97 -15.48 -1.47 -3.43
CA LYS A 97 -15.38 -0.05 -3.08
C LYS A 97 -14.43 0.72 -4.03
N ARG A 98 -13.31 0.13 -4.39
CA ARG A 98 -12.36 0.72 -5.35
C ARG A 98 -12.95 0.81 -6.76
N CYS A 99 -13.63 -0.24 -7.23
CA CYS A 99 -14.35 -0.20 -8.51
C CYS A 99 -15.40 0.92 -8.53
N LEU A 100 -16.23 1.02 -7.49
CA LEU A 100 -17.24 2.07 -7.37
C LEU A 100 -16.61 3.46 -7.40
N MET A 101 -15.57 3.69 -6.61
CA MET A 101 -14.88 4.98 -6.52
C MET A 101 -14.30 5.41 -7.87
N ARG A 102 -13.64 4.50 -8.59
CA ARG A 102 -13.06 4.81 -9.89
C ARG A 102 -14.10 4.94 -10.99
N THR A 103 -15.17 4.15 -10.94
CA THR A 103 -16.30 4.31 -11.87
C THR A 103 -16.98 5.67 -11.66
N LYS A 104 -17.15 6.09 -10.39
CA LYS A 104 -17.67 7.43 -10.09
C LYS A 104 -16.77 8.53 -10.67
N GLU A 105 -15.47 8.43 -10.48
CA GLU A 105 -14.49 9.39 -11.02
C GLU A 105 -14.53 9.46 -12.55
N ILE A 106 -14.70 8.33 -13.25
CA ILE A 106 -14.88 8.29 -14.70
C ILE A 106 -16.14 9.05 -15.11
N PHE A 107 -17.25 8.88 -14.41
CA PHE A 107 -18.48 9.63 -14.67
C PHE A 107 -18.35 11.11 -14.35
N ASP A 108 -17.67 11.48 -13.26
CA ASP A 108 -17.43 12.88 -12.92
C ASP A 108 -16.62 13.57 -14.03
N LEU A 109 -15.59 12.90 -14.56
CA LEU A 109 -14.85 13.41 -15.73
C LEU A 109 -15.69 13.47 -17.01
N ALA A 110 -16.56 12.49 -17.22
CA ALA A 110 -17.49 12.51 -18.36
C ALA A 110 -18.49 13.67 -18.28
N VAL A 111 -18.94 14.05 -17.09
CA VAL A 111 -19.76 15.25 -16.87
C VAL A 111 -18.94 16.51 -17.20
N CYS A 112 -17.70 16.62 -16.68
CA CYS A 112 -16.83 17.76 -16.97
C CYS A 112 -16.51 17.89 -18.48
N ALA A 113 -16.38 16.77 -19.19
CA ALA A 113 -16.13 16.74 -20.63
C ALA A 113 -17.42 16.91 -21.49
N GLY A 114 -18.58 17.04 -20.89
CA GLY A 114 -19.85 17.19 -21.60
C GLY A 114 -20.39 15.90 -22.23
N TYR A 115 -19.84 14.73 -21.89
CA TYR A 115 -20.31 13.44 -22.40
C TYR A 115 -21.67 13.04 -21.83
N VAL A 116 -21.96 13.44 -20.58
CA VAL A 116 -23.24 13.23 -19.89
C VAL A 116 -23.59 14.47 -19.05
N HIS A 117 -24.87 14.65 -18.75
CA HIS A 117 -25.33 15.79 -17.96
C HIS A 117 -25.17 15.62 -16.44
N HIS A 118 -25.16 14.39 -15.97
CA HIS A 118 -25.05 14.09 -14.54
C HIS A 118 -24.40 12.72 -14.31
N ASN A 119 -23.84 12.56 -13.12
CA ASN A 119 -23.28 11.27 -12.70
C ASN A 119 -24.38 10.42 -12.04
N PRO A 120 -24.83 9.30 -12.66
CA PRO A 120 -25.94 8.49 -12.14
C PRO A 120 -25.60 7.70 -10.88
N ILE A 121 -24.32 7.63 -10.50
CA ILE A 121 -23.84 6.82 -9.39
C ILE A 121 -23.48 7.63 -8.14
N ASN A 122 -23.79 8.92 -8.13
CA ASN A 122 -23.64 9.74 -6.94
C ASN A 122 -24.47 9.16 -5.79
N GLY A 123 -23.84 9.03 -4.61
CA GLY A 123 -24.50 8.49 -3.41
C GLY A 123 -24.54 6.96 -3.31
N LEU A 124 -24.22 6.20 -4.36
CA LEU A 124 -24.26 4.72 -4.33
C LEU A 124 -23.38 4.09 -3.25
N SER A 125 -22.34 4.80 -2.81
CA SER A 125 -21.48 4.30 -1.71
C SER A 125 -22.24 4.00 -0.42
N ARG A 126 -23.39 4.64 -0.21
CA ARG A 126 -24.28 4.44 0.98
C ARG A 126 -24.99 3.09 0.95
N LEU A 127 -25.18 2.49 -0.24
CA LEU A 127 -25.87 1.21 -0.40
C LEU A 127 -24.95 0.00 -0.09
N PHE A 128 -23.65 0.20 -0.03
CA PHE A 128 -22.69 -0.87 0.18
C PHE A 128 -22.06 -0.81 1.56
N LYS A 129 -21.99 -1.95 2.23
CA LYS A 129 -21.35 -2.03 3.54
C LYS A 129 -19.84 -1.75 3.40
N PRO A 130 -19.24 -0.95 4.28
CA PRO A 130 -17.81 -0.71 4.25
C PRO A 130 -17.03 -2.03 4.45
N PRO A 131 -15.82 -2.15 3.88
CA PRO A 131 -14.99 -3.31 4.14
C PRO A 131 -14.66 -3.39 5.63
N LYS A 132 -14.82 -4.58 6.23
CA LYS A 132 -14.36 -4.81 7.60
C LYS A 132 -12.84 -4.67 7.62
N LYS A 133 -12.33 -3.77 8.44
CA LYS A 133 -10.90 -3.65 8.72
C LYS A 133 -10.50 -4.85 9.58
N LYS A 134 -9.72 -5.78 9.04
CA LYS A 134 -9.04 -6.80 9.82
C LYS A 134 -7.60 -6.32 10.05
N PRO A 135 -7.10 -6.30 11.29
CA PRO A 135 -5.67 -6.11 11.55
C PRO A 135 -4.86 -7.10 10.70
N ARG A 136 -3.69 -6.70 10.28
CA ARG A 136 -2.79 -7.65 9.62
C ARG A 136 -2.24 -8.62 10.66
N PRO A 137 -2.05 -9.90 10.31
CA PRO A 137 -1.44 -10.86 11.21
C PRO A 137 -0.09 -10.35 11.72
N SER A 138 0.07 -10.34 13.03
CA SER A 138 1.27 -9.98 13.76
C SER A 138 1.27 -10.75 15.07
N ILE A 139 2.46 -11.01 15.61
CA ILE A 139 2.68 -11.69 16.88
C ILE A 139 3.21 -10.70 17.92
N PRO A 140 3.15 -11.03 19.22
CA PRO A 140 3.86 -10.30 20.26
C PRO A 140 5.37 -10.31 20.01
N TRP A 141 6.08 -9.25 20.40
CA TRP A 141 7.54 -9.16 20.23
C TRP A 141 8.30 -10.24 21.04
N GLN A 142 7.72 -10.73 22.12
CA GLN A 142 8.25 -11.83 22.92
C GLN A 142 8.37 -13.15 22.14
N SER A 143 7.57 -13.32 21.08
CA SER A 143 7.65 -14.49 20.20
C SER A 143 8.69 -14.31 19.06
N LEU A 144 9.49 -13.25 19.07
CA LEU A 144 10.50 -13.02 18.04
C LEU A 144 11.59 -14.10 18.00
N PRO A 145 12.07 -14.67 19.13
CA PRO A 145 13.03 -15.78 19.12
C PRO A 145 12.56 -16.97 18.28
N GLU A 146 11.31 -17.41 18.46
CA GLU A 146 10.71 -18.51 17.68
C GLU A 146 10.70 -18.22 16.17
N VAL A 147 10.38 -16.97 15.80
CA VAL A 147 10.38 -16.55 14.39
C VAL A 147 11.78 -16.55 13.79
N LEU A 148 12.78 -16.12 14.56
CA LEU A 148 14.17 -16.08 14.12
C LEU A 148 14.73 -17.49 13.93
N SER A 149 14.43 -18.43 14.85
CA SER A 149 14.81 -19.84 14.73
C SER A 149 14.24 -20.46 13.46
N VAL A 150 12.93 -20.32 13.21
CA VAL A 150 12.31 -20.85 11.99
C VAL A 150 12.87 -20.21 10.74
N MET A 151 13.21 -18.93 10.76
CA MET A 151 13.82 -18.26 9.61
C MET A 151 15.27 -18.73 9.41
N GLU A 152 16.01 -19.02 10.48
CA GLU A 152 17.39 -19.54 10.41
C GLU A 152 17.40 -20.95 9.82
N GLU A 153 16.54 -21.82 10.32
CA GLU A 153 16.46 -23.23 9.93
C GLU A 153 15.95 -23.39 8.48
N LYS A 154 14.83 -22.69 8.11
CA LYS A 154 14.04 -23.03 6.91
C LYS A 154 14.21 -22.07 5.76
N ALA A 155 14.66 -20.83 6.01
CA ALA A 155 14.66 -19.85 4.95
C ALA A 155 15.94 -19.91 4.09
N PRO A 156 15.79 -19.85 2.76
CA PRO A 156 16.96 -19.63 1.89
C PRO A 156 17.70 -18.35 2.31
N LYS A 157 19.02 -18.36 2.23
CA LYS A 157 19.89 -17.27 2.68
C LYS A 157 19.42 -15.89 2.24
N ARG A 158 19.05 -15.75 0.98
CA ARG A 158 18.53 -14.48 0.44
C ARG A 158 17.23 -14.02 1.11
N ILE A 159 16.36 -14.95 1.45
CA ILE A 159 15.09 -14.63 2.16
C ILE A 159 15.39 -14.19 3.58
N LYS A 160 16.32 -14.86 4.27
CA LYS A 160 16.83 -14.42 5.58
C LYS A 160 17.35 -12.99 5.52
N HIS A 161 18.18 -12.68 4.56
CA HIS A 161 18.73 -11.33 4.40
C HIS A 161 17.62 -10.27 4.21
N ILE A 162 16.61 -10.54 3.35
CA ILE A 162 15.47 -9.63 3.15
C ILE A 162 14.66 -9.48 4.44
N PHE A 163 14.45 -10.58 5.16
CA PHE A 163 13.73 -10.60 6.43
C PHE A 163 14.47 -9.80 7.50
N LEU A 164 15.74 -10.11 7.75
CA LEU A 164 16.56 -9.44 8.75
C LEU A 164 16.70 -7.94 8.46
N LEU A 165 16.96 -7.56 7.21
CA LEU A 165 17.06 -6.15 6.86
C LEU A 165 15.71 -5.42 7.02
N SER A 166 14.59 -6.11 6.73
CA SER A 166 13.24 -5.57 7.01
C SER A 166 13.01 -5.34 8.50
N LEU A 167 13.48 -6.28 9.34
CA LEU A 167 13.34 -6.22 10.78
C LEU A 167 14.22 -5.11 11.38
N TYR A 168 15.52 -5.09 11.05
CA TYR A 168 16.47 -4.07 11.53
C TYR A 168 16.07 -2.65 11.12
N SER A 169 15.72 -2.45 9.85
CA SER A 169 15.45 -1.12 9.31
C SER A 169 14.04 -0.59 9.62
N MET A 170 13.13 -1.45 10.08
CA MET A 170 11.71 -1.14 10.23
C MET A 170 11.03 -0.60 8.95
N LEU A 171 11.63 -0.79 7.79
CA LEU A 171 11.12 -0.33 6.49
C LEU A 171 9.94 -1.19 6.00
N ARG A 172 9.14 -0.64 5.10
CA ARG A 172 8.08 -1.42 4.44
C ARG A 172 8.68 -2.42 3.45
N PRO A 173 8.07 -3.61 3.26
CA PRO A 173 8.60 -4.63 2.33
C PRO A 173 8.87 -4.10 0.91
N GLY A 174 8.05 -3.16 0.43
CA GLY A 174 8.25 -2.52 -0.86
C GLY A 174 9.42 -1.54 -0.90
N GLU A 175 9.76 -0.93 0.23
CA GLU A 175 10.91 -0.06 0.39
C GLU A 175 12.19 -0.91 0.45
N VAL A 176 12.21 -1.97 1.27
CA VAL A 176 13.35 -2.91 1.37
C VAL A 176 13.70 -3.52 0.00
N ALA A 177 12.70 -3.89 -0.79
CA ALA A 177 12.94 -4.49 -2.10
C ALA A 177 13.69 -3.56 -3.07
N LYS A 178 13.55 -2.25 -2.91
CA LYS A 178 14.11 -1.22 -3.79
C LYS A 178 15.42 -0.60 -3.30
N LEU A 179 15.91 -1.02 -2.13
CA LEU A 179 17.12 -0.45 -1.53
C LEU A 179 18.32 -0.52 -2.48
N ARG A 180 19.11 0.54 -2.48
CA ARG A 180 20.27 0.71 -3.34
C ARG A 180 21.52 0.95 -2.51
N TRP A 181 22.66 0.50 -3.05
CA TRP A 181 23.96 0.68 -2.42
C TRP A 181 24.39 2.16 -2.36
N ASP A 182 24.06 2.94 -3.39
CA ASP A 182 24.37 4.36 -3.48
C ASP A 182 23.54 5.26 -2.55
N TRP A 183 22.57 4.68 -1.81
CA TRP A 183 21.83 5.38 -0.75
C TRP A 183 22.46 5.25 0.63
N ILE A 184 23.57 4.52 0.74
CA ILE A 184 24.26 4.28 2.01
C ILE A 184 25.51 5.16 2.06
N GLU A 185 25.53 6.06 3.01
CA GLU A 185 26.66 6.93 3.29
C GLU A 185 26.79 7.16 4.81
N ASN A 186 28.02 7.13 5.34
CA ASN A 186 28.33 7.42 6.74
C ASN A 186 27.41 6.69 7.75
N ASN A 187 27.24 5.37 7.57
CA ASN A 187 26.33 4.51 8.37
C ASN A 187 24.88 5.00 8.40
N THR A 188 24.43 5.68 7.37
CA THR A 188 23.06 6.13 7.21
C THR A 188 22.55 5.72 5.84
N LEU A 189 21.38 5.08 5.82
CA LEU A 189 20.65 4.77 4.61
C LEU A 189 19.64 5.90 4.34
N THR A 190 19.84 6.66 3.26
CA THR A 190 18.98 7.78 2.88
C THR A 190 18.11 7.42 1.68
N ILE A 191 16.81 7.23 1.91
CA ILE A 191 15.85 6.88 0.87
C ILE A 191 15.23 8.17 0.32
N PRO A 192 15.31 8.42 -1.01
CA PRO A 192 14.76 9.61 -1.64
C PRO A 192 13.24 9.72 -1.50
N ALA A 193 12.70 10.93 -1.50
CA ALA A 193 11.28 11.20 -1.28
C ALA A 193 10.37 10.52 -2.33
N GLU A 194 10.81 10.43 -3.58
CA GLU A 194 10.09 9.80 -4.69
C GLU A 194 9.88 8.30 -4.51
N GLU A 195 10.78 7.64 -3.77
CA GLU A 195 10.69 6.20 -3.47
C GLU A 195 9.88 5.91 -2.21
N MET A 196 9.64 6.93 -1.39
CA MET A 196 8.86 6.80 -0.16
C MET A 196 7.37 7.02 -0.39
N LYS A 197 6.54 6.18 0.26
CA LYS A 197 5.07 6.29 0.17
C LYS A 197 4.55 7.67 0.57
N MET A 198 5.18 8.33 1.53
CA MET A 198 4.77 9.64 2.06
C MET A 198 5.47 10.80 1.37
N ARG A 199 6.21 10.56 0.28
CA ARG A 199 6.92 11.59 -0.50
C ARG A 199 7.82 12.49 0.37
N ARG A 200 8.51 11.89 1.35
CA ARG A 200 9.50 12.55 2.21
C ARG A 200 10.75 11.71 2.27
N VAL A 201 11.91 12.34 2.25
CA VAL A 201 13.20 11.67 2.48
C VAL A 201 13.13 10.93 3.82
N HIS A 202 13.61 9.71 3.86
CA HIS A 202 13.70 8.93 5.08
C HIS A 202 15.15 8.44 5.30
N ARG A 203 15.72 8.86 6.41
CA ARG A 203 17.07 8.44 6.84
C ARG A 203 16.92 7.34 7.87
N VAL A 204 17.62 6.23 7.67
CA VAL A 204 17.67 5.09 8.59
C VAL A 204 19.09 4.97 9.11
N PRO A 205 19.32 5.16 10.42
CA PRO A 205 20.61 4.88 11.03
C PRO A 205 20.93 3.38 10.87
N LEU A 206 22.09 3.06 10.35
CA LEU A 206 22.55 1.68 10.23
C LEU A 206 23.36 1.33 11.47
N THR A 207 22.84 0.37 12.25
CA THR A 207 23.53 -0.20 13.39
C THR A 207 24.73 -1.05 12.97
N ALA A 208 25.61 -1.40 13.89
CA ALA A 208 26.73 -2.31 13.62
C ALA A 208 26.24 -3.60 12.96
N PHE A 209 25.18 -4.21 13.49
CA PHE A 209 24.60 -5.45 12.96
C PHE A 209 23.99 -5.29 11.57
N ALA A 210 23.29 -4.19 11.31
CA ALA A 210 22.76 -3.91 9.99
C ALA A 210 23.88 -3.71 8.97
N THR A 211 24.97 -3.09 9.38
CA THR A 211 26.18 -2.88 8.56
C THR A 211 26.86 -4.20 8.23
N ASP A 212 27.02 -5.10 9.22
CA ASP A 212 27.61 -6.43 9.02
C ASP A 212 26.73 -7.28 8.08
N LEU A 213 25.43 -7.27 8.28
CA LEU A 213 24.48 -7.91 7.38
C LEU A 213 24.60 -7.38 5.94
N LEU A 214 24.75 -6.08 5.77
CA LEU A 214 24.93 -5.47 4.45
C LEU A 214 26.26 -5.87 3.79
N ARG A 215 27.35 -5.99 4.58
CA ARG A 215 28.63 -6.52 4.09
C ARG A 215 28.50 -7.97 3.64
N GLU A 216 27.81 -8.81 4.42
CA GLU A 216 27.53 -10.20 4.05
C GLU A 216 26.72 -10.26 2.74
N ILE A 217 25.63 -9.49 2.62
CA ILE A 217 24.84 -9.42 1.40
C ILE A 217 25.71 -9.02 0.20
N LYS A 218 26.60 -8.04 0.37
CA LYS A 218 27.47 -7.55 -0.69
C LYS A 218 28.47 -8.60 -1.15
N SER A 219 29.03 -9.39 -0.22
CA SER A 219 29.97 -10.47 -0.53
C SER A 219 29.32 -11.64 -1.25
N ASP A 220 28.05 -11.95 -0.92
CA ASP A 220 27.30 -13.10 -1.42
C ASP A 220 26.53 -12.83 -2.73
N THR A 221 26.48 -11.58 -3.17
CA THR A 221 25.68 -11.23 -4.35
C THR A 221 26.35 -11.66 -5.64
N LYS A 222 25.74 -12.61 -6.35
CA LYS A 222 26.14 -13.01 -7.71
C LYS A 222 26.14 -11.85 -8.72
N HIS A 223 25.39 -10.80 -8.42
CA HIS A 223 25.25 -9.58 -9.23
C HIS A 223 26.03 -8.40 -8.66
N LYS A 224 27.36 -8.55 -8.51
CA LYS A 224 28.28 -7.53 -7.95
C LYS A 224 28.16 -6.14 -8.59
N ARG A 225 27.62 -6.05 -9.81
CA ARG A 225 27.42 -4.78 -10.54
C ARG A 225 26.02 -4.18 -10.39
N SER A 226 25.11 -4.80 -9.64
CA SER A 226 23.77 -4.22 -9.43
C SER A 226 23.82 -3.05 -8.48
N VAL A 227 23.09 -2.01 -8.82
CA VAL A 227 22.88 -0.86 -7.91
C VAL A 227 21.95 -1.22 -6.73
N PHE A 228 21.14 -2.28 -6.86
CA PHE A 228 20.21 -2.73 -5.82
C PHE A 228 20.88 -3.67 -4.82
N ILE A 229 20.53 -3.52 -3.54
CA ILE A 229 20.94 -4.44 -2.46
C ILE A 229 20.39 -5.86 -2.73
N PHE A 230 19.14 -5.92 -3.18
CA PHE A 230 18.48 -7.15 -3.59
C PHE A 230 18.11 -7.09 -5.08
N PRO A 231 19.02 -7.45 -5.99
CA PRO A 231 18.76 -7.44 -7.42
C PRO A 231 17.67 -8.46 -7.79
N GLY A 232 16.90 -8.20 -8.84
CA GLY A 232 15.93 -9.13 -9.42
C GLY A 232 16.62 -10.21 -10.27
N GLN A 233 15.82 -10.92 -11.07
CA GLN A 233 16.38 -11.88 -12.05
C GLN A 233 17.27 -11.18 -13.09
N LYS A 234 16.92 -9.96 -13.45
CA LYS A 234 17.74 -9.07 -14.28
C LYS A 234 18.42 -8.07 -13.35
N SER A 235 19.74 -7.90 -13.51
CA SER A 235 20.57 -7.08 -12.61
C SER A 235 20.16 -5.61 -12.52
N TYR A 236 19.47 -5.08 -13.53
CA TYR A 236 18.95 -3.72 -13.56
C TYR A 236 17.59 -3.55 -12.86
N ASN A 237 17.00 -4.63 -12.36
CA ASN A 237 15.75 -4.60 -11.59
C ASN A 237 16.02 -5.00 -10.13
N HIS A 238 15.20 -4.50 -9.23
CA HIS A 238 15.17 -4.98 -7.84
C HIS A 238 14.35 -6.27 -7.70
N VAL A 239 14.50 -6.97 -6.58
CA VAL A 239 13.67 -8.12 -6.20
C VAL A 239 12.19 -7.74 -6.14
N ASN A 240 11.31 -8.69 -6.43
CA ASN A 240 9.88 -8.44 -6.30
C ASN A 240 9.52 -8.16 -4.82
N SER A 241 8.81 -7.06 -4.57
CA SER A 241 8.36 -6.66 -3.23
C SER A 241 7.46 -7.70 -2.53
N GLN A 242 6.92 -8.66 -3.26
CA GLN A 242 6.12 -9.77 -2.72
C GLN A 242 6.97 -11.00 -2.38
N THR A 243 8.28 -10.99 -2.64
CA THR A 243 9.14 -12.18 -2.44
C THR A 243 9.06 -12.70 -1.01
N LEU A 244 9.30 -11.84 -0.01
CA LEU A 244 9.18 -12.22 1.40
C LEU A 244 7.73 -12.62 1.77
N THR A 245 6.73 -11.89 1.26
CA THR A 245 5.32 -12.21 1.50
C THR A 245 4.95 -13.59 0.95
N ASN A 246 5.41 -13.93 -0.24
CA ASN A 246 5.12 -15.22 -0.87
C ASN A 246 5.82 -16.35 -0.11
N TYR A 247 7.08 -16.16 0.29
CA TYR A 247 7.78 -17.13 1.12
C TYR A 247 7.06 -17.37 2.45
N MET A 248 6.81 -16.33 3.25
CA MET A 248 6.13 -16.48 4.55
C MET A 248 4.75 -17.12 4.40
N ARG A 249 4.01 -16.80 3.33
CA ARG A 249 2.70 -17.42 3.07
C ARG A 249 2.79 -18.92 2.73
N SER A 250 3.89 -19.37 2.13
CA SER A 250 4.12 -20.77 1.80
C SER A 250 4.57 -21.63 2.99
N GLN A 251 4.92 -21.00 4.11
CA GLN A 251 5.32 -21.70 5.33
C GLN A 251 4.15 -21.75 6.32
N ASP A 252 3.78 -22.93 6.78
CA ASP A 252 2.65 -23.13 7.69
C ASP A 252 2.81 -22.37 9.01
N PHE A 253 4.05 -22.25 9.49
CA PHE A 253 4.37 -21.48 10.70
C PHE A 253 3.89 -20.03 10.64
N PHE A 254 4.02 -19.36 9.48
CA PHE A 254 3.64 -17.95 9.32
C PHE A 254 2.20 -17.73 8.88
N LYS A 255 1.54 -18.80 8.39
CA LYS A 255 0.19 -18.71 7.87
C LYS A 255 -0.78 -18.17 8.93
N ASP A 256 -1.48 -17.10 8.59
CA ASP A 256 -2.43 -16.39 9.45
C ASP A 256 -1.87 -15.86 10.79
N ARG A 257 -0.57 -16.07 11.09
CA ARG A 257 0.13 -15.59 12.30
C ARG A 257 0.94 -14.32 12.04
N LEU A 258 1.74 -14.30 10.99
CA LEU A 258 2.67 -13.21 10.72
C LEU A 258 2.82 -12.96 9.22
N VAL A 259 2.82 -11.69 8.85
CA VAL A 259 3.14 -11.22 7.49
C VAL A 259 4.28 -10.21 7.54
N PRO A 260 5.03 -9.95 6.44
CA PRO A 260 6.17 -9.01 6.46
C PRO A 260 5.83 -7.62 7.01
N HIS A 261 4.60 -7.15 6.84
CA HIS A 261 4.17 -5.89 7.43
C HIS A 261 3.98 -5.99 8.96
N GLY A 262 3.71 -7.18 9.48
CA GLY A 262 3.61 -7.48 10.91
C GLY A 262 4.94 -7.28 11.65
N LEU A 263 6.10 -7.42 10.97
CA LEU A 263 7.41 -7.13 11.55
C LEU A 263 7.51 -5.71 12.08
N ARG A 264 6.88 -4.76 11.39
CA ARG A 264 6.81 -3.37 11.85
C ARG A 264 5.89 -3.19 13.06
N SER A 265 4.84 -4.01 13.17
CA SER A 265 3.98 -4.01 14.36
C SER A 265 4.71 -4.58 15.56
N ILE A 266 5.53 -5.63 15.38
CA ILE A 266 6.41 -6.19 16.42
C ILE A 266 7.35 -5.09 16.93
N ALA A 267 8.09 -4.43 16.01
CA ALA A 267 8.99 -3.35 16.36
C ALA A 267 8.26 -2.20 17.08
N ARG A 268 7.09 -1.77 16.57
CA ARG A 268 6.31 -0.68 17.18
C ARG A 268 5.84 -1.01 18.59
N SER A 269 5.42 -2.26 18.85
CA SER A 269 5.00 -2.71 20.18
C SER A 269 6.20 -2.75 21.13
N TRP A 270 7.33 -3.30 20.68
CA TRP A 270 8.55 -3.33 21.47
C TRP A 270 9.01 -1.90 21.83
N LEU A 271 9.04 -0.97 20.89
CA LEU A 271 9.39 0.43 21.14
C LEU A 271 8.48 1.08 22.21
N ALA A 272 7.18 0.76 22.18
CA ALA A 272 6.23 1.26 23.17
C ALA A 272 6.52 0.69 24.57
N ASP A 273 6.79 -0.60 24.67
CA ASP A 273 7.09 -1.29 25.93
C ASP A 273 8.44 -0.87 26.51
N GLN A 274 9.38 -0.39 25.68
CA GLN A 274 10.63 0.23 26.12
C GLN A 274 10.47 1.71 26.54
N GLY A 275 9.26 2.27 26.51
CA GLY A 275 9.01 3.66 26.90
C GLY A 275 9.51 4.70 25.87
N ILE A 276 9.83 4.28 24.64
CA ILE A 276 10.26 5.21 23.59
C ILE A 276 9.12 6.16 23.23
N SER A 277 9.41 7.46 23.17
CA SER A 277 8.40 8.47 22.86
C SER A 277 7.69 8.18 21.53
N TYR A 278 6.41 8.55 21.46
CA TYR A 278 5.57 8.29 20.30
C TYR A 278 6.21 8.85 19.01
N GLU A 279 6.76 10.08 19.07
CA GLU A 279 7.34 10.77 17.93
C GLU A 279 8.59 10.04 17.39
N ILE A 280 9.47 9.59 18.27
CA ILE A 280 10.67 8.84 17.89
C ILE A 280 10.28 7.48 17.30
N ALA A 281 9.38 6.74 17.96
CA ALA A 281 8.92 5.44 17.49
C ALA A 281 8.23 5.51 16.11
N GLU A 282 7.35 6.49 15.89
CA GLU A 282 6.72 6.69 14.58
C GLU A 282 7.72 7.13 13.51
N SER A 283 8.74 7.94 13.88
CA SER A 283 9.82 8.35 12.98
C SER A 283 10.69 7.18 12.54
N CYS A 284 10.96 6.20 13.41
CA CYS A 284 11.63 4.95 13.03
C CYS A 284 10.86 4.19 11.95
N LEU A 285 9.54 4.24 12.00
CA LEU A 285 8.65 3.59 11.05
C LEU A 285 8.35 4.43 9.79
N ALA A 286 8.99 5.57 9.58
CA ALA A 286 8.66 6.51 8.51
C ALA A 286 7.15 6.84 8.45
N HIS A 287 6.52 6.98 9.62
CA HIS A 287 5.15 7.47 9.73
C HIS A 287 5.17 8.99 9.87
N VAL A 288 4.09 9.62 9.47
CA VAL A 288 3.92 11.07 9.65
C VAL A 288 3.31 11.29 11.03
N VAL A 289 4.01 12.04 11.86
CA VAL A 289 3.58 12.42 13.19
C VAL A 289 2.88 13.78 13.16
N GLY A 290 1.84 13.94 13.96
CA GLY A 290 1.11 15.21 14.11
C GLY A 290 0.09 15.50 13.00
N ASP A 291 -0.73 16.51 13.25
CA ASP A 291 -1.69 17.08 12.31
C ASP A 291 -1.02 17.95 11.23
N SER A 292 -1.81 18.56 10.35
CA SER A 292 -1.30 19.40 9.28
C SER A 292 -0.55 20.65 9.79
N VAL A 293 -0.92 21.14 10.96
CA VAL A 293 -0.30 22.35 11.58
C VAL A 293 1.02 21.98 12.25
N SER A 294 1.02 20.96 13.13
CA SER A 294 2.24 20.48 13.81
C SER A 294 3.32 20.06 12.81
N ARG A 295 2.93 19.50 11.68
CA ARG A 295 3.86 19.09 10.60
C ARG A 295 4.59 20.25 9.92
N ALA A 296 4.00 21.43 9.87
CA ALA A 296 4.64 22.63 9.29
C ALA A 296 5.83 23.08 10.13
N TYR A 297 5.79 22.84 11.43
CA TYR A 297 6.83 23.23 12.39
C TYR A 297 7.84 22.12 12.68
N GLN A 298 7.49 20.86 12.48
CA GLN A 298 8.35 19.70 12.77
C GLN A 298 9.34 19.45 11.62
N ARG A 299 10.52 20.08 11.72
CA ARG A 299 11.62 19.93 10.74
C ARG A 299 12.61 18.84 11.09
N SER A 300 12.63 18.37 12.34
CA SER A 300 13.52 17.29 12.79
C SER A 300 12.97 15.92 12.38
N ASP A 301 13.84 15.05 11.90
CA ASP A 301 13.57 13.63 11.72
C ASP A 301 14.07 12.77 12.88
N PHE A 302 14.49 13.39 13.97
CA PHE A 302 15.01 12.77 15.20
C PHE A 302 16.17 11.78 14.96
N LEU A 303 17.03 12.03 13.96
CA LEU A 303 18.04 11.08 13.53
C LEU A 303 18.96 10.63 14.67
N GLU A 304 19.43 11.55 15.52
CA GLU A 304 20.33 11.20 16.63
C GLU A 304 19.63 10.35 17.68
N ALA A 305 18.44 10.74 18.14
CA ALA A 305 17.67 9.94 19.09
C ALA A 305 17.30 8.54 18.51
N ARG A 306 17.08 8.48 17.20
CA ARG A 306 16.80 7.21 16.52
C ARG A 306 18.02 6.30 16.41
N LYS A 307 19.26 6.83 16.42
CA LYS A 307 20.46 5.98 16.46
C LYS A 307 20.48 5.10 17.70
N GLU A 308 20.27 5.68 18.87
CA GLU A 308 20.25 4.93 20.14
C GLU A 308 19.13 3.89 20.16
N VAL A 309 17.94 4.29 19.73
CA VAL A 309 16.77 3.39 19.69
C VAL A 309 16.99 2.23 18.72
N MET A 310 17.59 2.50 17.54
CA MET A 310 17.87 1.46 16.55
C MET A 310 18.99 0.50 17.03
N GLU A 311 19.97 0.98 17.79
CA GLU A 311 20.97 0.11 18.43
C GLU A 311 20.36 -0.79 19.51
N GLN A 312 19.48 -0.26 20.37
CA GLN A 312 18.75 -1.05 21.35
C GLN A 312 17.90 -2.14 20.68
N TRP A 313 17.16 -1.79 19.65
CA TRP A 313 16.37 -2.72 18.85
C TRP A 313 17.23 -3.79 18.20
N SER A 314 18.34 -3.41 17.61
CA SER A 314 19.30 -4.29 16.95
C SER A 314 19.92 -5.28 17.91
N SER A 315 20.31 -4.82 19.09
CA SER A 315 20.84 -5.65 20.18
C SER A 315 19.80 -6.65 20.68
N PHE A 316 18.55 -6.22 20.83
CA PHE A 316 17.44 -7.11 21.19
C PHE A 316 17.23 -8.22 20.13
N ILE A 317 17.21 -7.88 18.84
CA ILE A 317 17.07 -8.91 17.77
C ILE A 317 18.21 -9.93 17.86
N ARG A 318 19.44 -9.47 18.12
CA ARG A 318 20.61 -10.36 18.23
C ARG A 318 20.49 -11.28 19.44
N ALA A 319 20.09 -10.77 20.59
CA ALA A 319 19.86 -11.57 21.78
C ALA A 319 18.79 -12.65 21.52
N CYS A 320 17.69 -12.29 20.84
CA CYS A 320 16.68 -13.25 20.42
C CYS A 320 17.23 -14.36 19.50
N ALA A 321 18.13 -14.01 18.59
CA ALA A 321 18.74 -15.00 17.67
C ALA A 321 19.70 -15.96 18.42
N GLN A 322 20.44 -15.49 19.43
CA GLN A 322 21.34 -16.30 20.23
C GLN A 322 20.59 -17.26 21.14
N SER A 323 19.55 -16.79 21.85
CA SER A 323 18.72 -17.65 22.72
C SER A 323 18.02 -18.77 21.94
N SER A 324 17.78 -18.58 20.66
CA SER A 324 17.20 -19.63 19.81
C SER A 324 18.20 -20.75 19.50
N GLN A 325 19.49 -20.43 19.39
CA GLN A 325 20.54 -21.44 19.13
C GLN A 325 20.85 -22.27 20.37
N GLU A 326 20.89 -21.65 21.57
CA GLU A 326 21.14 -22.34 22.82
C GLU A 326 20.03 -23.34 23.19
N ASN A 327 18.76 -23.04 22.87
CA ASN A 327 17.64 -23.96 23.10
C ASN A 327 17.62 -25.15 22.11
N ASP A 328 18.16 -25.01 20.92
CA ASP A 328 18.29 -26.11 19.96
C ASP A 328 19.47 -27.05 20.28
N GLU A 329 20.51 -26.54 20.96
CA GLU A 329 21.69 -27.34 21.38
C GLU A 329 21.48 -28.09 22.69
N ASN A 330 20.45 -27.77 23.52
CA ASN A 330 20.21 -28.41 24.81
C ASN A 330 18.72 -28.71 25.06
N PRO A 331 18.15 -29.73 24.37
CA PRO A 331 16.74 -30.12 24.53
C PRO A 331 16.40 -30.79 25.88
N ASP A 332 17.39 -31.11 26.73
CA ASP A 332 17.22 -31.98 27.89
C ASP A 332 16.92 -31.29 29.24
N LEU A 333 16.78 -29.96 29.30
CA LEU A 333 16.51 -29.24 30.54
C LEU A 333 15.01 -28.94 30.83
N SER A 334 14.08 -29.47 30.03
CA SER A 334 12.64 -29.25 30.25
C SER A 334 11.90 -30.45 30.85
N ALA A 335 12.58 -31.53 31.20
CA ALA A 335 12.00 -32.64 31.96
C ALA A 335 12.12 -32.35 33.46
N ASN A 336 11.13 -31.69 34.03
CA ASN A 336 10.93 -31.72 35.48
C ASN A 336 10.48 -33.11 35.88
N PRO A 337 11.12 -33.78 36.84
CA PRO A 337 10.55 -34.96 37.47
C PRO A 337 9.43 -34.50 38.39
N THR A 338 8.23 -34.89 38.08
CA THR A 338 7.13 -34.94 39.03
C THR A 338 7.42 -36.03 40.06
N ASP A 339 7.49 -35.65 41.34
CA ASP A 339 7.06 -36.45 42.47
C ASP A 339 5.77 -35.83 43.02
#